data_334b0efd7f5b71cc3ec6454f0d3ecffd
#
_entry.id   334b0efd7f5b71cc3ec6454f0d3ecffd
#
_cell.length_a   1.000
_cell.length_b   1.000
_cell.length_c   1.000
_cell.angle_alpha   90.00
_cell.angle_beta   90.00
_cell.angle_gamma   90.00
#
_symmetry.space_group_name_H-M   'P 1'
#
loop_
_entity.id
_entity.type
_entity.pdbx_description
1 polymer ?
#
loop_
_entity_poly.entity_id
_entity_poly.type
_entity_poly.pdbx_seq_one_letter_code
_entity_poly.pdbx_strand_id
1 'polypeptide(L)'
;MEQKKMKIRIRIGMLLLGMLLLFTGCGASDTKEAIKDGSYTAYVKLLGGTGKAAVASPASVTVENGQAYAKIVFSSKHYDYMLVDGEKYVDESAPEENSTFTIPIDGLDCEVDVVADTTAMSVPHEIAYQLIFRQEEEALARAEKEYEAGQEPDDGESLADQKEVTKEAADGGIDFTTLKKTGDVSLLYATQFQIEEYGVYKMIMIGDERFLLVPDGEEAVTNLPADVTMIRQPKKTYVVSTSVMDLLQAIDALDAIRLSGTKQEDWYIQTAKEAMENGDILYAGKYNQPDYEKIISENCDLAIENTMILHNPEVKEKLEALGIPVLVERSSYETHPLGRLEWIRLYGVLFGKEEQADAFYQEQVAKVEPIMKKEATDQTMAFFYVTSNGSVNIRKPGDYIAKMIQLAGGSYLPQAAGEEDENALSTMNMQMEDFYAQTKDADILIYNSTIEGELDSVDTLLAKSPLFADFKAVKEGKVYCTTANFFQETTGIASFIEDLHAVMTGDTSHELKYLKEVK
;
A
#
# COMPACT_ATOMS: atom_id res chain seq x y z
N MET A 1 48.60 25.01 21.91
CA MET A 1 48.46 26.46 21.63
C MET A 1 47.10 26.63 20.97
N GLU A 2 46.21 26.88 21.82
CA GLU A 2 45.35 28.07 22.08
C GLU A 2 44.25 28.28 21.02
N GLN A 3 43.15 27.97 21.46
CA GLN A 3 41.82 28.62 21.55
C GLN A 3 41.68 30.00 20.85
N LYS A 4 40.60 30.18 20.13
CA LYS A 4 39.83 31.43 20.15
C LYS A 4 38.33 31.17 19.91
N LYS A 5 37.58 31.27 21.01
CA LYS A 5 36.11 31.44 21.02
C LYS A 5 35.81 32.89 20.63
N MET A 6 34.85 33.14 19.75
CA MET A 6 34.30 34.47 19.54
C MET A 6 32.78 34.45 19.72
N LYS A 7 32.35 35.07 20.84
CA LYS A 7 30.96 35.39 21.13
C LYS A 7 30.57 36.68 20.43
N ILE A 8 29.48 36.72 19.71
CA ILE A 8 28.87 37.99 19.27
C ILE A 8 27.61 38.20 20.09
N ARG A 9 27.64 39.32 20.86
CA ARG A 9 26.50 39.91 21.59
C ARG A 9 25.87 40.93 20.67
N ILE A 10 24.57 40.89 20.43
CA ILE A 10 23.79 41.96 19.85
C ILE A 10 23.03 42.67 20.96
N ARG A 11 23.21 43.99 20.98
CA ARG A 11 22.64 44.90 21.98
C ARG A 11 21.23 45.32 21.55
N ILE A 12 20.36 45.40 22.53
CA ILE A 12 19.04 46.02 22.57
C ILE A 12 19.16 47.55 22.38
N GLY A 13 18.35 48.10 21.53
CA GLY A 13 18.12 49.55 21.41
C GLY A 13 16.62 49.83 21.49
N MET A 14 16.19 50.38 22.62
CA MET A 14 14.85 50.82 22.94
C MET A 14 14.58 52.20 22.28
N LEU A 15 13.42 52.37 21.65
CA LEU A 15 12.87 53.71 21.48
C LEU A 15 11.34 53.66 21.57
N LEU A 16 10.86 54.20 22.69
CA LEU A 16 9.46 54.57 22.93
C LEU A 16 9.11 55.83 22.17
N LEU A 17 7.95 55.85 21.51
CA LEU A 17 7.07 57.02 21.57
C LEU A 17 5.67 56.65 21.11
N GLY A 18 4.70 57.00 21.97
CA GLY A 18 3.32 56.57 21.92
C GLY A 18 2.44 57.29 20.91
N MET A 19 1.27 56.69 20.68
CA MET A 19 0.05 57.43 20.36
C MET A 19 -1.16 56.61 20.86
N LEU A 20 -1.83 57.20 21.82
CA LEU A 20 -3.07 56.75 22.44
C LEU A 20 -4.21 57.02 21.47
N LEU A 21 -4.92 56.01 21.02
CA LEU A 21 -6.28 56.16 20.49
C LEU A 21 -7.17 55.04 21.01
N LEU A 22 -8.14 55.47 21.81
CA LEU A 22 -9.25 54.70 22.36
C LEU A 22 -10.14 54.19 21.23
N PHE A 23 -10.28 52.88 21.07
CA PHE A 23 -11.46 52.28 20.51
C PHE A 23 -11.99 51.24 21.49
N THR A 24 -13.14 51.61 22.08
CA THR A 24 -13.99 50.69 22.80
C THR A 24 -14.66 49.73 21.81
N GLY A 25 -14.17 48.50 21.77
CA GLY A 25 -14.81 47.36 21.12
C GLY A 25 -14.99 46.26 22.19
N CYS A 26 -16.22 45.98 22.56
CA CYS A 26 -16.55 44.79 23.35
C CYS A 26 -16.18 43.55 22.52
N GLY A 27 -15.09 42.92 22.86
CA GLY A 27 -14.78 41.55 22.52
C GLY A 27 -14.97 40.73 23.80
N ALA A 28 -15.88 39.79 23.81
CA ALA A 28 -16.05 38.83 24.87
C ALA A 28 -14.75 38.03 24.97
N SER A 29 -13.99 38.22 26.05
CA SER A 29 -12.94 37.28 26.44
C SER A 29 -13.64 36.08 27.07
N ASP A 30 -13.70 34.98 26.32
CA ASP A 30 -13.98 33.66 26.91
C ASP A 30 -12.81 33.35 27.87
N THR A 31 -13.01 33.73 29.12
CA THR A 31 -12.25 33.15 30.22
C THR A 31 -12.74 31.71 30.37
N LYS A 32 -12.01 30.72 29.78
CA LYS A 32 -12.19 29.30 30.12
C LYS A 32 -12.14 29.20 31.65
N GLU A 33 -13.27 28.86 32.30
CA GLU A 33 -13.26 28.54 33.75
C GLU A 33 -12.27 27.38 33.95
N ALA A 34 -11.32 27.55 34.87
CA ALA A 34 -10.36 26.51 35.19
C ALA A 34 -11.11 25.29 35.74
N ILE A 35 -10.94 24.15 35.10
CA ILE A 35 -11.56 22.88 35.51
C ILE A 35 -10.93 22.51 36.87
N LYS A 36 -11.78 22.15 37.84
CA LYS A 36 -11.32 21.76 39.19
C LYS A 36 -10.65 20.40 39.17
N ASP A 37 -9.71 20.19 40.04
CA ASP A 37 -9.09 18.86 40.23
C ASP A 37 -10.16 17.81 40.56
N GLY A 38 -10.07 16.65 39.87
CA GLY A 38 -11.06 15.60 40.00
C GLY A 38 -11.06 14.64 38.79
N SER A 39 -11.97 13.68 38.82
CA SER A 39 -12.17 12.72 37.75
C SER A 39 -13.42 13.06 36.94
N TYR A 40 -13.30 13.05 35.66
CA TYR A 40 -14.33 13.41 34.68
C TYR A 40 -14.42 12.35 33.58
N THR A 41 -15.38 12.47 32.72
CA THR A 41 -15.46 11.76 31.43
C THR A 41 -15.74 12.74 30.32
N ALA A 42 -15.18 12.50 29.14
CA ALA A 42 -15.48 13.25 27.93
C ALA A 42 -15.73 12.27 26.76
N TYR A 43 -16.73 12.54 25.96
CA TYR A 43 -16.91 11.82 24.72
C TYR A 43 -15.75 12.18 23.78
N VAL A 44 -15.17 11.16 23.13
CA VAL A 44 -14.01 11.32 22.28
C VAL A 44 -14.19 10.60 20.96
N LYS A 45 -13.73 11.22 19.89
CA LYS A 45 -13.63 10.62 18.55
C LYS A 45 -12.22 10.77 18.03
N LEU A 46 -11.71 9.69 17.43
CA LEU A 46 -10.49 9.69 16.68
C LEU A 46 -10.83 9.92 15.21
N LEU A 47 -10.30 10.96 14.60
CA LEU A 47 -10.47 11.32 13.21
C LEU A 47 -9.14 11.28 12.48
N GLY A 48 -9.16 11.02 11.17
CA GLY A 48 -7.95 10.86 10.36
C GLY A 48 -7.51 9.41 10.17
N GLY A 49 -6.32 9.23 9.64
CA GLY A 49 -5.80 7.93 9.23
C GLY A 49 -6.70 7.26 8.19
N THR A 50 -6.83 5.94 8.26
CA THR A 50 -7.65 5.14 7.33
C THR A 50 -9.13 5.02 7.75
N GLY A 51 -9.55 5.70 8.83
CA GLY A 51 -10.89 5.56 9.41
C GLY A 51 -11.17 4.22 10.10
N LYS A 52 -10.24 3.26 10.08
CA LYS A 52 -10.38 1.95 10.73
C LYS A 52 -9.98 1.95 12.20
N ALA A 53 -9.13 2.88 12.60
CA ALA A 53 -8.76 3.05 14.00
C ALA A 53 -9.90 3.76 14.75
N ALA A 54 -10.19 3.28 15.94
CA ALA A 54 -11.15 3.88 16.84
C ALA A 54 -10.60 3.89 18.26
N VAL A 55 -11.14 4.77 19.09
CA VAL A 55 -10.87 4.82 20.52
C VAL A 55 -12.15 4.63 21.33
N ALA A 56 -12.01 4.11 22.52
CA ALA A 56 -13.14 3.95 23.44
C ALA A 56 -13.72 5.32 23.82
N SER A 57 -15.02 5.47 23.74
CA SER A 57 -15.76 6.68 24.11
C SER A 57 -16.93 6.31 25.03
N PRO A 58 -17.16 7.05 26.14
CA PRO A 58 -16.37 8.18 26.62
C PRO A 58 -15.01 7.78 27.21
N ALA A 59 -14.03 8.68 27.10
CA ALA A 59 -12.72 8.55 27.74
C ALA A 59 -12.75 9.04 29.19
N SER A 60 -11.93 8.43 30.07
CA SER A 60 -11.71 8.92 31.41
C SER A 60 -10.72 10.10 31.39
N VAL A 61 -11.05 11.17 32.09
CA VAL A 61 -10.21 12.37 32.21
C VAL A 61 -9.93 12.65 33.69
N THR A 62 -8.66 12.83 34.02
CA THR A 62 -8.23 13.22 35.37
C THR A 62 -7.65 14.63 35.30
N VAL A 63 -8.09 15.51 36.19
CA VAL A 63 -7.54 16.86 36.35
C VAL A 63 -6.74 16.93 37.66
N GLU A 64 -5.47 17.26 37.52
CA GLU A 64 -4.54 17.40 38.66
C GLU A 64 -3.78 18.72 38.55
N ASN A 65 -3.84 19.54 39.59
CA ASN A 65 -3.21 20.87 39.63
C ASN A 65 -3.60 21.77 38.45
N GLY A 66 -4.84 21.62 37.99
CA GLY A 66 -5.39 22.40 36.86
C GLY A 66 -4.98 21.90 35.48
N GLN A 67 -4.22 20.81 35.36
CA GLN A 67 -3.90 20.13 34.09
C GLN A 67 -4.78 18.91 33.93
N ALA A 68 -5.43 18.79 32.75
CA ALA A 68 -6.25 17.64 32.41
C ALA A 68 -5.44 16.58 31.63
N TYR A 69 -5.70 15.31 31.92
CA TYR A 69 -5.12 14.14 31.28
C TYR A 69 -6.23 13.18 30.85
N ALA A 70 -6.26 12.81 29.58
CA ALA A 70 -7.23 11.85 29.05
C ALA A 70 -6.59 10.48 28.86
N LYS A 71 -7.29 9.44 29.30
CA LYS A 71 -6.90 8.04 29.03
C LYS A 71 -7.54 7.57 27.76
N ILE A 72 -6.73 7.41 26.71
CA ILE A 72 -7.13 6.98 25.37
C ILE A 72 -6.88 5.48 25.23
N VAL A 73 -7.93 4.72 24.93
CA VAL A 73 -7.87 3.28 24.69
C VAL A 73 -8.25 3.00 23.25
N PHE A 74 -7.29 2.54 22.45
CA PHE A 74 -7.55 2.17 21.06
C PHE A 74 -8.42 0.92 20.95
N SER A 75 -9.03 0.69 19.80
CA SER A 75 -9.72 -0.56 19.48
C SER A 75 -8.77 -1.71 19.09
N SER A 76 -7.46 -1.48 19.15
CA SER A 76 -6.40 -2.42 18.74
C SER A 76 -5.25 -2.39 19.75
N LYS A 77 -4.56 -3.52 19.89
CA LYS A 77 -3.34 -3.69 20.71
C LYS A 77 -2.03 -3.38 19.97
N HIS A 78 -2.12 -2.79 18.79
CA HIS A 78 -1.00 -2.63 17.87
C HIS A 78 -0.50 -1.19 17.77
N TYR A 79 -0.59 -0.41 18.83
CA TYR A 79 0.02 0.91 18.92
C TYR A 79 1.01 0.93 20.08
N ASP A 80 2.28 1.26 19.83
CA ASP A 80 3.32 1.24 20.85
C ASP A 80 3.63 2.60 21.44
N TYR A 81 3.36 3.70 20.72
CA TYR A 81 3.43 5.06 21.25
C TYR A 81 2.52 6.04 20.51
N MET A 82 2.29 7.17 21.17
CA MET A 82 1.60 8.33 20.63
C MET A 82 2.47 9.58 20.85
N LEU A 83 2.55 10.45 19.85
CA LEU A 83 3.15 11.79 19.98
C LEU A 83 2.04 12.83 20.14
N VAL A 84 2.19 13.71 21.12
CA VAL A 84 1.33 14.88 21.33
C VAL A 84 2.26 16.08 21.46
N ASP A 85 2.11 17.07 20.60
CA ASP A 85 3.03 18.22 20.53
C ASP A 85 4.52 17.84 20.43
N GLY A 86 4.81 16.68 19.82
CA GLY A 86 6.16 16.14 19.67
C GLY A 86 6.70 15.42 20.91
N GLU A 87 5.96 15.34 22.00
CA GLU A 87 6.29 14.55 23.19
C GLU A 87 5.75 13.13 23.07
N LYS A 88 6.58 12.13 23.43
CA LYS A 88 6.27 10.71 23.24
C LYS A 88 5.61 10.08 24.47
N TYR A 89 4.41 9.53 24.28
CA TYR A 89 3.66 8.75 25.27
C TYR A 89 3.67 7.28 24.82
N VAL A 90 4.18 6.39 25.66
CA VAL A 90 4.29 4.95 25.36
C VAL A 90 3.04 4.21 25.80
N ASP A 91 2.76 3.08 25.16
CA ASP A 91 1.65 2.22 25.54
C ASP A 91 1.76 1.75 27.01
N GLU A 92 0.68 1.95 27.76
CA GLU A 92 0.56 1.60 29.19
C GLU A 92 -0.19 0.29 29.40
N SER A 93 -0.67 -0.36 28.33
CA SER A 93 -1.50 -1.57 28.41
C SER A 93 -0.68 -2.79 28.84
N ALA A 94 -1.35 -3.78 29.41
CA ALA A 94 -0.74 -5.09 29.60
C ALA A 94 -0.63 -5.84 28.25
N PRO A 95 0.31 -6.78 28.11
CA PRO A 95 0.38 -7.64 26.93
C PRO A 95 -0.98 -8.27 26.66
N GLU A 96 -1.44 -8.24 25.40
CA GLU A 96 -2.74 -8.72 24.92
C GLU A 96 -3.96 -7.80 25.20
N GLU A 97 -3.78 -6.66 25.87
CA GLU A 97 -4.81 -5.64 26.01
C GLU A 97 -4.71 -4.58 24.89
N ASN A 98 -5.78 -3.87 24.66
CA ASN A 98 -5.80 -2.77 23.70
C ASN A 98 -4.87 -1.64 24.12
N SER A 99 -4.11 -1.11 23.18
CA SER A 99 -3.14 -0.05 23.43
C SER A 99 -3.78 1.15 24.11
N THR A 100 -3.14 1.63 25.18
CA THR A 100 -3.67 2.63 26.09
C THR A 100 -2.64 3.71 26.36
N PHE A 101 -3.05 4.98 26.25
CA PHE A 101 -2.19 6.14 26.44
C PHE A 101 -2.85 7.17 27.36
N THR A 102 -2.08 7.73 28.30
CA THR A 102 -2.53 8.86 29.12
C THR A 102 -1.85 10.11 28.61
N ILE A 103 -2.62 11.00 27.96
CA ILE A 103 -2.10 12.19 27.29
C ILE A 103 -2.64 13.48 27.91
N PRO A 104 -1.88 14.60 27.93
CA PRO A 104 -2.39 15.89 28.34
C PRO A 104 -3.40 16.41 27.32
N ILE A 105 -4.42 17.10 27.83
CA ILE A 105 -5.45 17.77 27.02
C ILE A 105 -5.76 19.16 27.61
N ASP A 106 -6.23 20.09 26.77
CA ASP A 106 -6.50 21.47 27.18
C ASP A 106 -7.85 21.66 27.89
N GLY A 107 -8.64 20.58 28.04
CA GLY A 107 -9.94 20.63 28.69
C GLY A 107 -10.86 19.50 28.27
N LEU A 108 -12.12 19.54 28.71
CA LEU A 108 -13.13 18.52 28.37
C LEU A 108 -13.79 18.77 27.01
N ASP A 109 -13.65 19.98 26.47
CA ASP A 109 -14.10 20.38 25.14
C ASP A 109 -12.87 20.95 24.39
N CYS A 110 -12.10 20.09 23.72
CA CYS A 110 -10.89 20.48 23.01
C CYS A 110 -10.64 19.54 21.83
N GLU A 111 -9.68 19.91 21.01
CA GLU A 111 -9.16 19.14 19.90
C GLU A 111 -7.66 18.98 20.06
N VAL A 112 -7.13 17.78 19.81
CA VAL A 112 -5.72 17.47 20.01
C VAL A 112 -5.21 16.72 18.79
N ASP A 113 -4.24 17.30 18.10
CA ASP A 113 -3.53 16.62 17.02
C ASP A 113 -2.53 15.64 17.62
N VAL A 114 -2.58 14.40 17.16
CA VAL A 114 -1.71 13.34 17.66
C VAL A 114 -1.14 12.53 16.50
N VAL A 115 0.02 11.92 16.72
CA VAL A 115 0.60 10.94 15.81
C VAL A 115 0.76 9.64 16.58
N ALA A 116 0.10 8.57 16.12
CA ALA A 116 0.22 7.26 16.78
C ALA A 116 1.01 6.29 15.89
N ASP A 117 2.01 5.61 16.48
CA ASP A 117 2.80 4.60 15.79
C ASP A 117 2.11 3.24 15.89
N THR A 118 1.85 2.60 14.74
CA THR A 118 1.24 1.27 14.70
C THR A 118 2.26 0.18 14.41
N THR A 119 2.24 -0.86 15.23
CA THR A 119 3.04 -2.08 15.06
C THR A 119 2.29 -3.19 14.30
N ALA A 120 1.07 -2.93 13.84
CA ALA A 120 0.30 -3.86 13.02
C ALA A 120 0.93 -4.14 11.65
N MET A 121 1.89 -3.30 11.25
CA MET A 121 2.69 -3.46 10.04
C MET A 121 4.09 -3.95 10.38
N SER A 122 4.76 -4.57 9.41
CA SER A 122 6.13 -5.08 9.55
C SER A 122 7.21 -4.01 9.77
N VAL A 123 6.84 -2.74 9.71
CA VAL A 123 7.67 -1.58 10.06
C VAL A 123 6.81 -0.64 10.89
N PRO A 124 7.31 -0.07 12.02
CA PRO A 124 6.62 0.97 12.77
C PRO A 124 6.17 2.09 11.83
N HIS A 125 4.93 2.51 11.95
CA HIS A 125 4.33 3.50 11.04
C HIS A 125 3.53 4.54 11.82
N GLU A 126 4.01 5.77 11.79
CA GLU A 126 3.38 6.93 12.39
C GLU A 126 2.20 7.41 11.54
N ILE A 127 1.03 7.49 12.15
CA ILE A 127 -0.21 7.95 11.50
C ILE A 127 -0.71 9.18 12.25
N ALA A 128 -0.97 10.26 11.51
CA ALA A 128 -1.56 11.47 12.06
C ALA A 128 -3.07 11.29 12.28
N TYR A 129 -3.52 11.70 13.46
CA TYR A 129 -4.91 11.70 13.86
C TYR A 129 -5.25 13.01 14.57
N GLN A 130 -6.55 13.32 14.66
CA GLN A 130 -7.09 14.33 15.55
C GLN A 130 -8.05 13.68 16.55
N LEU A 131 -7.88 13.96 17.83
CA LEU A 131 -8.80 13.58 18.89
C LEU A 131 -9.71 14.76 19.20
N ILE A 132 -11.03 14.59 19.02
CA ILE A 132 -12.02 15.61 19.39
C ILE A 132 -12.70 15.17 20.68
N PHE A 133 -12.62 16.01 21.72
CA PHE A 133 -13.24 15.79 23.02
C PHE A 133 -14.43 16.72 23.20
N ARG A 134 -15.56 16.21 23.69
CA ARG A 134 -16.77 16.99 24.06
C ARG A 134 -17.41 16.40 25.31
N GLN A 135 -18.01 17.28 26.13
CA GLN A 135 -18.71 16.85 27.35
C GLN A 135 -20.06 16.17 27.04
N GLU A 136 -20.66 16.49 25.91
CA GLU A 136 -21.95 15.95 25.47
C GLU A 136 -21.80 15.19 24.15
N GLU A 137 -22.44 14.04 24.04
CA GLU A 137 -22.39 13.17 22.85
C GLU A 137 -22.95 13.88 21.59
N GLU A 138 -24.00 14.68 21.77
CA GLU A 138 -24.57 15.46 20.67
C GLU A 138 -23.64 16.59 20.18
N ALA A 139 -22.79 17.11 21.06
CA ALA A 139 -21.78 18.10 20.71
C ALA A 139 -20.63 17.44 19.94
N LEU A 140 -20.24 16.21 20.31
CA LEU A 140 -19.28 15.42 19.56
C LEU A 140 -19.75 15.12 18.14
N ALA A 141 -21.01 14.67 17.99
CA ALA A 141 -21.59 14.37 16.68
C ALA A 141 -21.71 15.62 15.76
N ARG A 142 -21.82 16.82 16.35
CA ARG A 142 -21.76 18.08 15.57
C ARG A 142 -20.35 18.41 15.15
N ALA A 143 -19.38 18.29 16.07
CA ALA A 143 -17.97 18.55 15.76
C ALA A 143 -17.42 17.57 14.71
N GLU A 144 -17.83 16.30 14.72
CA GLU A 144 -17.51 15.30 13.69
C GLU A 144 -18.00 15.76 12.31
N LYS A 145 -19.25 16.24 12.21
CA LYS A 145 -19.79 16.78 10.96
C LYS A 145 -19.13 18.08 10.51
N GLU A 146 -18.73 18.93 11.44
CA GLU A 146 -17.98 20.16 11.14
C GLU A 146 -16.56 19.85 10.66
N TYR A 147 -15.92 18.83 11.21
CA TYR A 147 -14.61 18.33 10.72
C TYR A 147 -14.73 17.77 9.31
N GLU A 148 -15.73 16.93 9.04
CA GLU A 148 -16.03 16.41 7.71
C GLU A 148 -16.35 17.52 6.70
N ALA A 149 -17.10 18.56 7.12
CA ALA A 149 -17.43 19.71 6.28
C ALA A 149 -16.26 20.72 6.13
N GLY A 150 -15.35 20.78 7.10
CA GLY A 150 -14.17 21.66 7.08
C GLY A 150 -13.01 21.12 6.26
N GLN A 151 -13.10 19.89 5.77
CA GLN A 151 -12.18 19.32 4.78
C GLN A 151 -12.53 19.69 3.33
N GLU A 152 -13.55 20.54 3.10
CA GLU A 152 -13.70 21.22 1.82
C GLU A 152 -12.51 22.21 1.64
N PRO A 153 -11.84 22.24 0.47
CA PRO A 153 -10.62 23.02 0.29
C PRO A 153 -10.88 24.52 0.49
N ASP A 154 -10.06 25.14 1.32
CA ASP A 154 -9.99 26.59 1.54
C ASP A 154 -9.68 27.27 0.20
N ASP A 155 -10.69 27.98 -0.34
CA ASP A 155 -10.60 28.79 -1.56
C ASP A 155 -9.71 30.03 -1.33
N GLY A 156 -8.39 29.80 -1.29
CA GLY A 156 -7.36 30.82 -1.32
C GLY A 156 -7.09 31.34 -2.74
N GLU A 157 -7.75 32.47 -3.08
CA GLU A 157 -7.49 33.33 -4.24
C GLU A 157 -7.74 32.83 -5.65
N SER A 158 -8.95 33.15 -6.12
CA SER A 158 -9.34 33.60 -7.46
C SER A 158 -8.22 33.66 -8.52
N LEU A 159 -8.09 32.61 -9.30
CA LEU A 159 -7.87 32.72 -10.74
C LEU A 159 -9.17 32.34 -11.46
N ALA A 160 -10.18 33.20 -11.26
CA ALA A 160 -11.35 33.21 -12.11
C ALA A 160 -10.94 33.87 -13.42
N ASP A 161 -10.57 33.06 -14.36
CA ASP A 161 -10.93 33.14 -15.78
C ASP A 161 -10.18 32.00 -16.50
N GLN A 162 -10.82 30.88 -16.67
CA GLN A 162 -10.95 30.14 -17.91
C GLN A 162 -11.49 28.72 -17.67
N LYS A 163 -12.68 28.56 -18.23
CA LYS A 163 -13.41 27.31 -18.42
C LYS A 163 -14.09 26.70 -17.17
N GLU A 164 -15.32 27.20 -16.92
CA GLU A 164 -16.46 26.32 -16.70
C GLU A 164 -16.32 25.08 -17.59
N VAL A 165 -15.82 23.98 -17.01
CA VAL A 165 -16.18 22.67 -17.51
C VAL A 165 -17.63 22.52 -17.09
N THR A 166 -18.51 23.05 -17.92
CA THR A 166 -19.91 22.72 -17.92
C THR A 166 -19.98 21.20 -17.72
N LYS A 167 -20.63 20.77 -16.64
CA LYS A 167 -21.45 19.57 -16.68
C LYS A 167 -22.42 19.80 -17.84
N GLU A 168 -21.98 19.55 -19.07
CA GLU A 168 -22.90 19.20 -20.11
C GLU A 168 -23.55 17.91 -19.62
N ALA A 169 -24.75 18.08 -19.08
CA ALA A 169 -25.75 17.05 -19.16
C ALA A 169 -25.82 16.70 -20.65
N ALA A 170 -25.07 15.65 -21.05
CA ALA A 170 -25.22 15.02 -22.33
C ALA A 170 -26.64 14.45 -22.31
N ASP A 171 -27.55 15.20 -22.93
CA ASP A 171 -28.87 14.75 -23.30
C ASP A 171 -28.63 13.60 -24.29
N GLY A 172 -28.65 12.32 -23.79
CA GLY A 172 -28.43 11.15 -24.63
C GLY A 172 -27.57 10.02 -24.06
N GLY A 173 -27.51 9.79 -22.74
CA GLY A 173 -26.84 8.60 -22.17
C GLY A 173 -27.83 7.46 -21.87
N ILE A 174 -27.30 6.21 -21.77
CA ILE A 174 -28.09 5.06 -21.35
C ILE A 174 -28.31 5.11 -19.84
N ASP A 175 -29.57 4.99 -19.40
CA ASP A 175 -29.92 4.94 -17.98
C ASP A 175 -29.45 3.61 -17.37
N PHE A 176 -28.60 3.66 -16.32
CA PHE A 176 -28.10 2.48 -15.62
C PHE A 176 -29.21 1.51 -15.19
N THR A 177 -30.37 2.04 -14.78
CA THR A 177 -31.49 1.23 -14.32
C THR A 177 -32.11 0.35 -15.44
N THR A 178 -31.80 0.65 -16.70
CA THR A 178 -32.23 -0.14 -17.87
C THR A 178 -31.23 -1.25 -18.24
N LEU A 179 -29.99 -1.15 -17.75
CA LEU A 179 -28.96 -2.16 -17.99
C LEU A 179 -29.32 -3.44 -17.25
N LYS A 180 -29.15 -4.55 -17.92
CA LYS A 180 -29.36 -5.88 -17.32
C LYS A 180 -28.04 -6.63 -17.32
N LYS A 181 -27.73 -7.24 -16.18
CA LYS A 181 -26.60 -8.17 -16.09
C LYS A 181 -26.82 -9.33 -17.08
N THR A 182 -25.85 -9.55 -17.92
CA THR A 182 -25.86 -10.59 -18.97
C THR A 182 -24.97 -11.77 -18.65
N GLY A 183 -23.98 -11.58 -17.77
CA GLY A 183 -23.05 -12.63 -17.36
C GLY A 183 -22.05 -12.16 -16.31
N ASP A 184 -21.09 -13.04 -16.05
CA ASP A 184 -19.90 -12.79 -15.23
C ASP A 184 -18.67 -13.30 -15.99
N VAL A 185 -17.55 -12.58 -15.87
CA VAL A 185 -16.27 -13.12 -16.35
C VAL A 185 -15.83 -14.21 -15.37
N SER A 186 -15.65 -15.42 -15.88
CA SER A 186 -15.26 -16.57 -15.06
C SER A 186 -13.78 -16.49 -14.71
N LEU A 187 -13.46 -16.43 -13.43
CA LEU A 187 -12.10 -16.48 -12.90
C LEU A 187 -11.82 -17.87 -12.30
N LEU A 188 -10.57 -18.34 -12.41
CA LEU A 188 -10.18 -19.68 -11.96
C LEU A 188 -9.51 -19.64 -10.58
N TYR A 189 -8.67 -18.62 -10.32
CA TYR A 189 -7.84 -18.51 -9.12
C TYR A 189 -7.90 -17.14 -8.46
N ALA A 190 -8.17 -16.08 -9.22
CA ALA A 190 -8.25 -14.72 -8.68
C ALA A 190 -9.47 -14.56 -7.77
N THR A 191 -9.27 -13.89 -6.64
CA THR A 191 -10.29 -13.69 -5.60
C THR A 191 -10.47 -12.23 -5.20
N GLN A 192 -9.55 -11.34 -5.64
CA GLN A 192 -9.53 -9.95 -5.21
C GLN A 192 -10.25 -9.01 -6.17
N PHE A 193 -10.78 -9.51 -7.29
CA PHE A 193 -11.65 -8.75 -8.19
C PHE A 193 -12.74 -9.63 -8.78
N GLN A 194 -13.78 -8.99 -9.28
CA GLN A 194 -14.88 -9.61 -10.02
C GLN A 194 -15.28 -8.71 -11.19
N ILE A 195 -15.82 -9.27 -12.27
CA ILE A 195 -16.30 -8.52 -13.41
C ILE A 195 -17.66 -9.05 -13.81
N GLU A 196 -18.68 -8.20 -13.73
CA GLU A 196 -20.02 -8.47 -14.21
C GLU A 196 -20.22 -7.85 -15.60
N GLU A 197 -20.94 -8.53 -16.45
CA GLU A 197 -21.26 -8.08 -17.81
C GLU A 197 -22.66 -7.49 -17.89
N TYR A 198 -22.77 -6.32 -18.52
CA TYR A 198 -24.02 -5.63 -18.83
C TYR A 198 -24.07 -5.29 -20.33
N GLY A 199 -24.12 -6.32 -21.16
CA GLY A 199 -23.93 -6.19 -22.60
C GLY A 199 -22.49 -5.79 -22.93
N VAL A 200 -22.30 -4.61 -23.53
CA VAL A 200 -20.96 -4.08 -23.85
C VAL A 200 -20.27 -3.46 -22.64
N TYR A 201 -21.04 -3.03 -21.64
CA TYR A 201 -20.51 -2.44 -20.41
C TYR A 201 -20.03 -3.52 -19.44
N LYS A 202 -19.01 -3.20 -18.63
CA LYS A 202 -18.49 -4.10 -17.62
C LYS A 202 -18.48 -3.41 -16.25
N MET A 203 -19.03 -4.06 -15.24
CA MET A 203 -18.90 -3.63 -13.87
C MET A 203 -17.73 -4.37 -13.23
N ILE A 204 -16.68 -3.64 -12.91
CA ILE A 204 -15.47 -4.14 -12.25
C ILE A 204 -15.60 -3.86 -10.76
N MET A 205 -15.38 -4.88 -9.93
CA MET A 205 -15.41 -4.78 -8.47
C MET A 205 -14.05 -5.19 -7.91
N ILE A 206 -13.45 -4.34 -7.09
CA ILE A 206 -12.14 -4.57 -6.45
C ILE A 206 -12.26 -4.15 -4.97
N GLY A 207 -12.31 -5.13 -4.06
CA GLY A 207 -12.65 -4.85 -2.67
C GLY A 207 -14.04 -4.23 -2.57
N ASP A 208 -14.13 -3.05 -1.96
CA ASP A 208 -15.40 -2.32 -1.80
C ASP A 208 -15.65 -1.32 -2.97
N GLU A 209 -14.73 -1.19 -3.91
CA GLU A 209 -14.82 -0.24 -5.03
C GLU A 209 -15.50 -0.86 -6.23
N ARG A 210 -16.31 -0.05 -6.93
CA ARG A 210 -17.08 -0.46 -8.11
C ARG A 210 -16.86 0.53 -9.24
N PHE A 211 -16.47 -0.01 -10.40
CA PHE A 211 -16.19 0.78 -11.60
C PHE A 211 -17.05 0.29 -12.76
N LEU A 212 -17.80 1.19 -13.39
CA LEU A 212 -18.48 0.88 -14.63
C LEU A 212 -17.61 1.29 -15.81
N LEU A 213 -17.08 0.33 -16.53
CA LEU A 213 -16.31 0.55 -17.76
C LEU A 213 -17.24 0.80 -18.92
N VAL A 214 -17.03 1.92 -19.60
CA VAL A 214 -17.65 2.30 -20.85
C VAL A 214 -16.62 2.11 -21.99
N PRO A 215 -16.80 1.14 -22.88
CA PRO A 215 -15.88 0.92 -24.01
C PRO A 215 -15.83 2.11 -24.96
N ASP A 216 -14.79 2.13 -25.81
CA ASP A 216 -14.67 3.15 -26.85
C ASP A 216 -15.84 3.11 -27.83
N GLY A 217 -16.37 4.30 -28.13
CA GLY A 217 -17.48 4.45 -29.07
C GLY A 217 -18.87 4.22 -28.47
N GLU A 218 -18.96 3.73 -27.23
CA GLU A 218 -20.22 3.49 -26.54
C GLU A 218 -20.72 4.76 -25.81
N GLU A 219 -22.05 4.84 -25.66
CA GLU A 219 -22.70 5.95 -24.96
C GLU A 219 -22.36 5.96 -23.46
N ALA A 220 -22.24 7.15 -22.87
CA ALA A 220 -22.10 7.28 -21.42
C ALA A 220 -23.34 6.74 -20.70
N VAL A 221 -23.13 6.23 -19.47
CA VAL A 221 -24.22 5.73 -18.63
C VAL A 221 -24.58 6.79 -17.61
N THR A 222 -25.88 7.05 -17.47
CA THR A 222 -26.47 8.02 -16.53
C THR A 222 -27.15 7.30 -15.36
N ASN A 223 -27.51 8.03 -14.30
CA ASN A 223 -28.18 7.49 -13.12
C ASN A 223 -27.42 6.34 -12.45
N LEU A 224 -26.09 6.43 -12.41
CA LEU A 224 -25.25 5.46 -11.70
C LEU A 224 -25.55 5.50 -10.20
N PRO A 225 -25.46 4.35 -9.50
CA PRO A 225 -25.41 4.33 -8.04
C PRO A 225 -24.26 5.21 -7.52
N ALA A 226 -24.43 5.82 -6.34
CA ALA A 226 -23.46 6.75 -5.78
C ALA A 226 -22.09 6.11 -5.49
N ASP A 227 -22.07 4.79 -5.29
CA ASP A 227 -20.87 3.97 -5.03
C ASP A 227 -20.20 3.43 -6.31
N VAL A 228 -20.66 3.86 -7.49
CA VAL A 228 -20.11 3.40 -8.79
C VAL A 228 -19.41 4.55 -9.49
N THR A 229 -18.12 4.38 -9.72
CA THR A 229 -17.31 5.29 -10.54
C THR A 229 -17.35 4.88 -12.01
N MET A 230 -17.77 5.79 -12.88
CA MET A 230 -17.70 5.54 -14.31
C MET A 230 -16.28 5.78 -14.83
N ILE A 231 -15.72 4.80 -15.53
CA ILE A 231 -14.47 4.93 -16.27
C ILE A 231 -14.69 4.66 -17.75
N ARG A 232 -14.08 5.47 -18.60
CA ARG A 232 -14.01 5.17 -20.04
C ARG A 232 -12.81 4.29 -20.30
N GLN A 233 -12.82 3.55 -21.40
CA GLN A 233 -11.64 2.76 -21.80
C GLN A 233 -10.40 3.66 -21.79
N PRO A 234 -9.39 3.35 -20.93
CA PRO A 234 -8.27 4.26 -20.69
C PRO A 234 -7.34 4.38 -21.90
N LYS A 235 -6.76 5.58 -22.09
CA LYS A 235 -5.81 5.88 -23.16
C LYS A 235 -4.55 6.61 -22.69
N LYS A 236 -4.60 7.18 -21.49
CA LYS A 236 -3.50 7.94 -20.89
C LYS A 236 -3.41 7.63 -19.41
N THR A 237 -3.03 6.40 -19.12
CA THR A 237 -3.00 5.87 -17.78
C THR A 237 -1.73 6.29 -17.04
N TYR A 238 -1.86 6.62 -15.76
CA TYR A 238 -0.77 6.70 -14.80
C TYR A 238 -0.64 5.36 -14.07
N VAL A 239 0.49 4.67 -14.25
CA VAL A 239 0.75 3.34 -13.66
C VAL A 239 1.83 3.46 -12.59
N VAL A 240 1.48 3.10 -11.36
CA VAL A 240 2.39 3.12 -10.20
C VAL A 240 2.89 1.72 -9.84
N SER A 241 2.05 0.71 -10.03
CA SER A 241 2.43 -0.68 -9.76
C SER A 241 3.30 -1.26 -10.88
N THR A 242 4.48 -1.79 -10.51
CA THR A 242 5.41 -2.40 -11.47
C THR A 242 4.87 -3.69 -12.07
N SER A 243 4.13 -4.48 -11.28
CA SER A 243 3.47 -5.70 -11.75
C SER A 243 2.43 -5.44 -12.83
N VAL A 244 1.74 -4.29 -12.76
CA VAL A 244 0.75 -3.89 -13.78
C VAL A 244 1.43 -3.58 -15.11
N MET A 245 2.56 -2.86 -15.09
CA MET A 245 3.33 -2.55 -16.30
C MET A 245 3.69 -3.82 -17.08
N ASP A 246 4.11 -4.86 -16.36
CA ASP A 246 4.47 -6.14 -16.96
C ASP A 246 3.27 -6.86 -17.59
N LEU A 247 2.12 -6.86 -16.90
CA LEU A 247 0.89 -7.44 -17.45
C LEU A 247 0.37 -6.68 -18.67
N LEU A 248 0.50 -5.33 -18.68
CA LEU A 248 0.09 -4.50 -19.81
C LEU A 248 0.99 -4.69 -21.03
N GLN A 249 2.31 -4.85 -20.86
CA GLN A 249 3.18 -5.18 -21.99
C GLN A 249 2.83 -6.53 -22.61
N ALA A 250 2.46 -7.52 -21.79
CA ALA A 250 2.15 -8.87 -22.28
C ALA A 250 0.89 -8.94 -23.16
N ILE A 251 0.03 -7.92 -23.08
CA ILE A 251 -1.20 -7.80 -23.89
C ILE A 251 -1.15 -6.67 -24.92
N ASP A 252 0.05 -6.15 -25.22
CA ASP A 252 0.24 -5.03 -26.15
C ASP A 252 -0.61 -3.79 -25.81
N ALA A 253 -0.61 -3.38 -24.52
CA ALA A 253 -1.36 -2.22 -24.02
C ALA A 253 -0.46 -1.07 -23.50
N LEU A 254 0.85 -1.08 -23.82
CA LEU A 254 1.76 -0.03 -23.37
C LEU A 254 1.45 1.34 -23.99
N ASP A 255 0.84 1.39 -25.15
CA ASP A 255 0.43 2.61 -25.85
C ASP A 255 -0.66 3.40 -25.08
N ALA A 256 -1.39 2.74 -24.19
CA ALA A 256 -2.35 3.38 -23.28
C ALA A 256 -1.71 3.93 -22.00
N ILE A 257 -0.41 3.74 -21.79
CA ILE A 257 0.30 4.25 -20.60
C ILE A 257 1.00 5.54 -20.98
N ARG A 258 0.70 6.61 -20.26
CA ARG A 258 1.37 7.90 -20.45
C ARG A 258 2.34 8.23 -19.33
N LEU A 259 2.04 7.78 -18.11
CA LEU A 259 2.76 8.16 -16.91
C LEU A 259 3.16 6.94 -16.08
N SER A 260 4.34 6.99 -15.48
CA SER A 260 4.88 5.95 -14.62
C SER A 260 5.24 6.48 -13.23
N GLY A 261 4.93 5.71 -12.20
CA GLY A 261 5.38 5.94 -10.82
C GLY A 261 6.81 5.48 -10.55
N THR A 262 7.41 4.76 -11.50
CA THR A 262 8.77 4.23 -11.43
C THR A 262 9.65 4.96 -12.44
N LYS A 263 10.88 5.32 -12.04
CA LYS A 263 11.84 5.99 -12.91
C LYS A 263 12.43 5.02 -13.92
N GLN A 264 12.94 5.56 -15.04
CA GLN A 264 13.55 4.77 -16.12
C GLN A 264 14.68 3.85 -15.63
N GLU A 265 15.55 4.37 -14.77
CA GLU A 265 16.70 3.62 -14.24
C GLU A 265 16.31 2.44 -13.34
N ASP A 266 15.10 2.51 -12.72
CA ASP A 266 14.62 1.51 -11.77
C ASP A 266 13.82 0.37 -12.45
N TRP A 267 13.57 0.46 -13.76
CA TRP A 267 12.90 -0.58 -14.51
C TRP A 267 13.84 -1.71 -14.91
N TYR A 268 13.42 -2.94 -14.74
CA TYR A 268 14.00 -4.14 -15.38
C TYR A 268 13.24 -4.52 -16.66
N ILE A 269 12.00 -4.08 -16.81
CA ILE A 269 11.18 -4.30 -18.01
C ILE A 269 11.71 -3.43 -19.15
N GLN A 270 12.35 -4.08 -20.14
CA GLN A 270 13.08 -3.38 -21.21
C GLN A 270 12.16 -2.48 -22.06
N THR A 271 10.96 -2.96 -22.39
CA THR A 271 9.96 -2.19 -23.18
C THR A 271 9.52 -0.91 -22.45
N ALA A 272 9.35 -0.96 -21.12
CA ALA A 272 9.05 0.23 -20.32
C ALA A 272 10.22 1.22 -20.31
N LYS A 273 11.47 0.73 -20.20
CA LYS A 273 12.68 1.55 -20.32
C LYS A 273 12.75 2.30 -21.65
N GLU A 274 12.55 1.58 -22.74
CA GLU A 274 12.59 2.12 -24.10
C GLU A 274 11.46 3.14 -24.33
N ALA A 275 10.25 2.87 -23.86
CA ALA A 275 9.14 3.81 -23.94
C ALA A 275 9.42 5.10 -23.15
N MET A 276 10.08 5.00 -21.99
CA MET A 276 10.49 6.19 -21.22
C MET A 276 11.65 6.94 -21.89
N GLU A 277 12.61 6.24 -22.48
CA GLU A 277 13.72 6.85 -23.23
C GLU A 277 13.21 7.63 -24.45
N ASN A 278 12.21 7.10 -25.14
CA ASN A 278 11.58 7.75 -26.28
C ASN A 278 10.65 8.90 -25.87
N GLY A 279 10.30 9.05 -24.59
CA GLY A 279 9.35 10.04 -24.09
C GLY A 279 7.87 9.67 -24.28
N ASP A 280 7.58 8.43 -24.66
CA ASP A 280 6.22 7.89 -24.77
C ASP A 280 5.59 7.75 -23.38
N ILE A 281 6.39 7.31 -22.39
CA ILE A 281 6.03 7.24 -20.97
C ILE A 281 6.91 8.23 -20.19
N LEU A 282 6.30 9.02 -19.30
CA LEU A 282 6.99 10.01 -18.47
C LEU A 282 6.90 9.61 -16.99
N TYR A 283 7.95 9.89 -16.23
CA TYR A 283 7.92 9.76 -14.78
C TYR A 283 7.05 10.86 -14.16
N ALA A 284 6.08 10.49 -13.32
CA ALA A 284 5.13 11.41 -12.68
C ALA A 284 5.06 11.25 -11.15
N GLY A 285 6.16 10.87 -10.52
CA GLY A 285 6.23 10.71 -9.06
C GLY A 285 5.82 9.33 -8.58
N LYS A 286 5.99 9.07 -7.28
CA LYS A 286 5.63 7.82 -6.59
C LYS A 286 4.22 7.91 -6.00
N TYR A 287 3.66 6.78 -5.55
CA TYR A 287 2.34 6.67 -4.92
C TYR A 287 2.06 7.70 -3.82
N ASN A 288 3.07 8.11 -3.05
CA ASN A 288 2.94 9.07 -1.95
C ASN A 288 3.32 10.53 -2.33
N GLN A 289 3.85 10.76 -3.52
CA GLN A 289 4.25 12.09 -4.02
C GLN A 289 4.10 12.16 -5.55
N PRO A 290 2.88 12.03 -6.09
CA PRO A 290 2.65 12.18 -7.52
C PRO A 290 2.81 13.64 -7.97
N ASP A 291 3.25 13.81 -9.20
CA ASP A 291 3.34 15.12 -9.87
C ASP A 291 1.95 15.45 -10.46
N TYR A 292 1.09 16.03 -9.64
CA TYR A 292 -0.29 16.37 -10.03
C TYR A 292 -0.37 17.29 -11.25
N GLU A 293 0.56 18.26 -11.37
CA GLU A 293 0.58 19.17 -12.51
C GLU A 293 0.85 18.42 -13.82
N LYS A 294 1.78 17.49 -13.79
CA LYS A 294 2.08 16.63 -14.93
C LYS A 294 0.93 15.71 -15.27
N ILE A 295 0.33 15.07 -14.27
CA ILE A 295 -0.81 14.17 -14.43
C ILE A 295 -1.98 14.89 -15.13
N ILE A 296 -2.28 16.13 -14.71
CA ILE A 296 -3.33 16.94 -15.32
C ILE A 296 -2.92 17.40 -16.74
N SER A 297 -1.69 17.91 -16.89
CA SER A 297 -1.24 18.47 -18.19
C SER A 297 -1.15 17.41 -19.29
N GLU A 298 -0.86 16.16 -18.93
CA GLU A 298 -0.84 15.04 -19.86
C GLU A 298 -2.25 14.47 -20.13
N ASN A 299 -3.28 14.99 -19.45
CA ASN A 299 -4.67 14.55 -19.51
C ASN A 299 -4.83 13.05 -19.15
N CYS A 300 -4.27 12.69 -17.98
CA CYS A 300 -4.43 11.35 -17.44
C CYS A 300 -5.92 11.03 -17.22
N ASP A 301 -6.35 9.85 -17.61
CA ASP A 301 -7.75 9.42 -17.59
C ASP A 301 -8.02 8.24 -16.62
N LEU A 302 -6.97 7.64 -16.10
CA LEU A 302 -7.01 6.61 -15.05
C LEU A 302 -5.67 6.57 -14.31
N ALA A 303 -5.70 6.47 -13.00
CA ALA A 303 -4.54 6.10 -12.19
C ALA A 303 -4.69 4.64 -11.72
N ILE A 304 -3.66 3.81 -11.95
CA ILE A 304 -3.59 2.44 -11.42
C ILE A 304 -2.50 2.43 -10.33
N GLU A 305 -2.96 2.43 -9.10
CA GLU A 305 -2.13 2.49 -7.91
C GLU A 305 -1.92 1.11 -7.29
N ASN A 306 -0.87 0.96 -6.52
CA ASN A 306 -0.67 -0.21 -5.68
C ASN A 306 -1.29 0.01 -4.29
N THR A 307 -1.38 -1.05 -3.49
CA THR A 307 -2.00 -0.99 -2.15
C THR A 307 -1.27 -0.08 -1.16
N MET A 308 -0.05 0.39 -1.47
CA MET A 308 0.66 1.37 -0.62
C MET A 308 -0.04 2.73 -0.58
N ILE A 309 -0.87 3.06 -1.59
CA ILE A 309 -1.67 4.29 -1.58
C ILE A 309 -2.68 4.32 -0.42
N LEU A 310 -3.08 3.14 0.09
CA LEU A 310 -3.99 3.05 1.24
C LEU A 310 -3.38 3.60 2.54
N HIS A 311 -2.06 3.82 2.56
CA HIS A 311 -1.35 4.49 3.65
C HIS A 311 -1.25 6.02 3.45
N ASN A 312 -1.66 6.50 2.28
CA ASN A 312 -1.70 7.92 1.92
C ASN A 312 -3.05 8.23 1.25
N PRO A 313 -4.18 8.06 1.95
CA PRO A 313 -5.53 8.20 1.36
C PRO A 313 -5.75 9.59 0.75
N GLU A 314 -5.13 10.64 1.30
CA GLU A 314 -5.16 11.99 0.79
C GLU A 314 -4.64 12.13 -0.65
N VAL A 315 -3.73 11.25 -1.07
CA VAL A 315 -3.24 11.22 -2.46
C VAL A 315 -4.31 10.70 -3.41
N LYS A 316 -4.99 9.60 -3.00
CA LYS A 316 -6.10 9.02 -3.76
C LYS A 316 -7.24 10.03 -3.89
N GLU A 317 -7.68 10.61 -2.77
CA GLU A 317 -8.75 11.60 -2.72
C GLU A 317 -8.44 12.82 -3.59
N LYS A 318 -7.18 13.29 -3.58
CA LYS A 318 -6.76 14.40 -4.41
C LYS A 318 -6.77 14.08 -5.91
N LEU A 319 -6.36 12.89 -6.32
CA LEU A 319 -6.47 12.45 -7.71
C LEU A 319 -7.94 12.40 -8.16
N GLU A 320 -8.81 11.84 -7.32
CA GLU A 320 -10.26 11.74 -7.58
C GLU A 320 -10.93 13.12 -7.64
N ALA A 321 -10.56 14.04 -6.74
CA ALA A 321 -11.03 15.43 -6.75
C ALA A 321 -10.60 16.19 -8.02
N LEU A 322 -9.47 15.81 -8.63
CA LEU A 322 -9.02 16.32 -9.92
C LEU A 322 -9.72 15.64 -11.12
N GLY A 323 -10.69 14.75 -10.86
CA GLY A 323 -11.47 14.05 -11.87
C GLY A 323 -10.76 12.85 -12.49
N ILE A 324 -9.71 12.34 -11.83
CA ILE A 324 -8.94 11.16 -12.28
C ILE A 324 -9.37 9.96 -11.46
N PRO A 325 -10.09 8.99 -12.03
CA PRO A 325 -10.43 7.75 -11.33
C PRO A 325 -9.16 7.03 -10.85
N VAL A 326 -9.21 6.47 -9.65
CA VAL A 326 -8.10 5.71 -9.07
C VAL A 326 -8.52 4.26 -8.87
N LEU A 327 -7.87 3.35 -9.58
CA LEU A 327 -8.03 1.91 -9.40
C LEU A 327 -6.86 1.39 -8.54
N VAL A 328 -7.18 0.87 -7.36
CA VAL A 328 -6.17 0.27 -6.48
C VAL A 328 -6.03 -1.21 -6.80
N GLU A 329 -4.92 -1.60 -7.42
CA GLU A 329 -4.64 -2.98 -7.76
C GLU A 329 -4.33 -3.81 -6.52
N ARG A 330 -4.91 -4.98 -6.40
CA ARG A 330 -4.80 -5.86 -5.23
C ARG A 330 -4.24 -7.25 -5.56
N SER A 331 -3.54 -7.39 -6.68
CA SER A 331 -2.93 -8.67 -7.05
C SER A 331 -1.96 -9.20 -5.99
N SER A 332 -1.36 -8.27 -5.20
CA SER A 332 -0.51 -8.63 -4.07
C SER A 332 -1.25 -9.36 -2.94
N TYR A 333 -2.57 -9.26 -2.86
CA TYR A 333 -3.42 -9.97 -1.89
C TYR A 333 -3.92 -11.34 -2.40
N GLU A 334 -3.61 -11.69 -3.64
CA GLU A 334 -3.92 -13.03 -4.14
C GLU A 334 -3.00 -14.05 -3.47
N THR A 335 -3.59 -15.05 -2.84
CA THR A 335 -2.85 -16.15 -2.19
C THR A 335 -2.37 -17.18 -3.18
N HIS A 336 -3.07 -17.31 -4.33
CA HIS A 336 -2.69 -18.25 -5.38
C HIS A 336 -1.84 -17.56 -6.46
N PRO A 337 -0.64 -18.07 -6.82
CA PRO A 337 0.21 -17.43 -7.82
C PRO A 337 -0.48 -17.22 -9.18
N LEU A 338 -1.24 -18.22 -9.65
CA LEU A 338 -2.00 -18.08 -10.89
C LEU A 338 -3.17 -17.08 -10.75
N GLY A 339 -3.67 -16.81 -9.54
CA GLY A 339 -4.63 -15.75 -9.28
C GLY A 339 -4.01 -14.36 -9.49
N ARG A 340 -2.75 -14.16 -9.03
CA ARG A 340 -2.01 -12.91 -9.32
C ARG A 340 -1.84 -12.69 -10.82
N LEU A 341 -1.51 -13.74 -11.56
CA LEU A 341 -1.38 -13.67 -13.01
C LEU A 341 -2.72 -13.43 -13.70
N GLU A 342 -3.82 -13.95 -13.14
CA GLU A 342 -5.17 -13.81 -13.71
C GLU A 342 -5.68 -12.36 -13.73
N TRP A 343 -5.04 -11.44 -13.01
CA TRP A 343 -5.28 -10.01 -13.12
C TRP A 343 -5.04 -9.46 -14.53
N ILE A 344 -4.28 -10.17 -15.38
CA ILE A 344 -4.14 -9.85 -16.79
C ILE A 344 -5.49 -9.79 -17.51
N ARG A 345 -6.49 -10.59 -17.08
CA ARG A 345 -7.85 -10.58 -17.64
C ARG A 345 -8.60 -9.30 -17.30
N LEU A 346 -8.41 -8.76 -16.07
CA LEU A 346 -8.95 -7.46 -15.71
C LEU A 346 -8.38 -6.37 -16.61
N TYR A 347 -7.06 -6.40 -16.83
CA TYR A 347 -6.42 -5.43 -17.74
C TYR A 347 -6.82 -5.65 -19.20
N GLY A 348 -7.04 -6.90 -19.63
CA GLY A 348 -7.65 -7.21 -20.92
C GLY A 348 -8.98 -6.47 -21.11
N VAL A 349 -9.86 -6.55 -20.12
CA VAL A 349 -11.16 -5.86 -20.13
C VAL A 349 -10.98 -4.34 -20.12
N LEU A 350 -10.12 -3.79 -19.25
CA LEU A 350 -9.91 -2.34 -19.15
C LEU A 350 -9.40 -1.72 -20.45
N PHE A 351 -8.52 -2.40 -21.16
CA PHE A 351 -7.84 -1.88 -22.34
C PHE A 351 -8.36 -2.46 -23.68
N GLY A 352 -9.45 -3.25 -23.65
CA GLY A 352 -10.02 -3.87 -24.85
C GLY A 352 -9.10 -4.90 -25.51
N LYS A 353 -8.40 -5.70 -24.67
CA LYS A 353 -7.42 -6.72 -25.05
C LYS A 353 -7.78 -8.10 -24.48
N GLU A 354 -9.07 -8.41 -24.35
CA GLU A 354 -9.57 -9.63 -23.68
C GLU A 354 -9.02 -10.90 -24.34
N GLU A 355 -8.99 -10.94 -25.67
CA GLU A 355 -8.51 -12.12 -26.41
C GLU A 355 -7.02 -12.38 -26.15
N GLN A 356 -6.19 -11.32 -26.13
CA GLN A 356 -4.76 -11.41 -25.86
C GLN A 356 -4.52 -11.84 -24.41
N ALA A 357 -5.28 -11.26 -23.48
CA ALA A 357 -5.18 -11.59 -22.06
C ALA A 357 -5.55 -13.05 -21.77
N ASP A 358 -6.65 -13.52 -22.36
CA ASP A 358 -7.07 -14.91 -22.23
C ASP A 358 -6.06 -15.88 -22.86
N ALA A 359 -5.58 -15.60 -24.06
CA ALA A 359 -4.60 -16.44 -24.74
C ALA A 359 -3.31 -16.54 -23.90
N PHE A 360 -2.79 -15.41 -23.42
CA PHE A 360 -1.61 -15.38 -22.57
C PHE A 360 -1.82 -16.19 -21.28
N TYR A 361 -2.92 -15.92 -20.57
CA TYR A 361 -3.22 -16.60 -19.32
C TYR A 361 -3.31 -18.12 -19.50
N GLN A 362 -4.04 -18.58 -20.51
CA GLN A 362 -4.18 -20.02 -20.80
C GLN A 362 -2.84 -20.67 -21.16
N GLU A 363 -1.97 -19.98 -21.88
CA GLU A 363 -0.62 -20.46 -22.15
C GLU A 363 0.18 -20.66 -20.86
N GLN A 364 0.12 -19.69 -19.94
CA GLN A 364 0.86 -19.81 -18.67
C GLN A 364 0.29 -20.93 -17.77
N VAL A 365 -1.02 -21.07 -17.70
CA VAL A 365 -1.67 -22.18 -16.97
C VAL A 365 -1.24 -23.52 -17.55
N ALA A 366 -1.20 -23.64 -18.89
CA ALA A 366 -0.79 -24.88 -19.56
C ALA A 366 0.66 -25.29 -19.27
N LYS A 367 1.55 -24.35 -18.93
CA LYS A 367 2.93 -24.65 -18.49
C LYS A 367 2.96 -25.27 -17.09
N VAL A 368 2.13 -24.77 -16.19
CA VAL A 368 2.13 -25.17 -14.78
C VAL A 368 1.31 -26.44 -14.53
N GLU A 369 0.19 -26.61 -15.20
CA GLU A 369 -0.69 -27.76 -15.01
C GLU A 369 -0.02 -29.16 -15.04
N PRO A 370 0.91 -29.46 -15.96
CA PRO A 370 1.61 -30.74 -15.96
C PRO A 370 2.47 -30.95 -14.72
N ILE A 371 3.04 -29.87 -14.16
CA ILE A 371 3.84 -29.91 -12.93
C ILE A 371 2.93 -30.17 -11.74
N MET A 372 1.82 -29.47 -11.63
CA MET A 372 0.84 -29.64 -10.55
C MET A 372 0.22 -31.04 -10.49
N LYS A 373 0.20 -31.77 -11.59
CA LYS A 373 -0.33 -33.15 -11.69
C LYS A 373 0.70 -34.22 -11.31
N LYS A 374 1.99 -33.84 -11.14
CA LYS A 374 3.04 -34.78 -10.72
C LYS A 374 2.94 -35.04 -9.21
N GLU A 375 3.48 -36.17 -8.79
CA GLU A 375 3.68 -36.44 -7.37
C GLU A 375 4.64 -35.40 -6.75
N ALA A 376 4.33 -34.99 -5.52
CA ALA A 376 5.20 -34.09 -4.79
C ALA A 376 6.58 -34.72 -4.57
N THR A 377 7.61 -33.91 -4.60
CA THR A 377 8.97 -34.31 -4.24
C THR A 377 9.14 -34.23 -2.72
N ASP A 378 10.12 -34.97 -2.19
CA ASP A 378 10.48 -34.84 -0.76
C ASP A 378 11.44 -33.64 -0.52
N GLN A 379 11.64 -32.78 -1.52
CA GLN A 379 12.58 -31.66 -1.45
C GLN A 379 12.00 -30.49 -0.65
N THR A 380 12.84 -29.95 0.22
CA THR A 380 12.54 -28.78 1.05
C THR A 380 13.31 -27.55 0.56
N MET A 381 12.65 -26.40 0.55
CA MET A 381 13.23 -25.13 0.08
C MET A 381 13.06 -24.01 1.07
N ALA A 382 14.09 -23.18 1.25
CA ALA A 382 13.99 -21.90 1.96
C ALA A 382 14.18 -20.74 0.99
N PHE A 383 13.30 -19.72 1.09
CA PHE A 383 13.38 -18.49 0.31
C PHE A 383 13.55 -17.31 1.27
N PHE A 384 14.65 -16.56 1.14
CA PHE A 384 15.03 -15.54 2.12
C PHE A 384 15.99 -14.50 1.55
N TYR A 385 16.19 -13.40 2.30
CA TYR A 385 17.37 -12.56 2.19
C TYR A 385 17.86 -12.13 3.58
N VAL A 386 19.13 -11.73 3.68
CA VAL A 386 19.72 -11.21 4.93
C VAL A 386 19.71 -9.70 4.87
N THR A 387 19.04 -9.08 5.84
CA THR A 387 18.92 -7.63 5.94
C THR A 387 20.25 -6.99 6.38
N SER A 388 20.38 -5.68 6.20
CA SER A 388 21.60 -4.93 6.58
C SER A 388 21.94 -5.01 8.08
N ASN A 389 20.96 -5.31 8.94
CA ASN A 389 21.15 -5.49 10.39
C ASN A 389 21.45 -6.96 10.77
N GLY A 390 21.57 -7.88 9.80
CA GLY A 390 21.88 -9.29 10.02
C GLY A 390 20.70 -10.20 10.34
N SER A 391 19.47 -9.68 10.40
CA SER A 391 18.24 -10.48 10.49
C SER A 391 17.96 -11.16 9.15
N VAL A 392 17.20 -12.24 9.16
CA VAL A 392 16.75 -12.93 7.95
C VAL A 392 15.30 -12.57 7.67
N ASN A 393 15.04 -12.01 6.49
CA ASN A 393 13.68 -11.81 6.03
C ASN A 393 13.23 -13.03 5.23
N ILE A 394 12.09 -13.58 5.58
CA ILE A 394 11.47 -14.74 4.92
C ILE A 394 10.04 -14.38 4.49
N ARG A 395 9.45 -15.22 3.65
CA ARG A 395 8.02 -15.20 3.36
C ARG A 395 7.24 -15.99 4.40
N LYS A 396 6.05 -15.53 4.77
CA LYS A 396 5.15 -16.33 5.59
C LYS A 396 4.69 -17.58 4.81
N PRO A 397 4.35 -18.70 5.47
CA PRO A 397 3.95 -19.95 4.78
C PRO A 397 2.72 -19.83 3.86
N GLY A 398 1.83 -18.86 4.10
CA GLY A 398 0.69 -18.57 3.25
C GLY A 398 0.98 -17.65 2.05
N ASP A 399 2.21 -17.10 1.94
CA ASP A 399 2.59 -16.23 0.84
C ASP A 399 2.65 -16.98 -0.50
N TYR A 400 2.41 -16.23 -1.59
CA TYR A 400 2.39 -16.79 -2.94
C TYR A 400 3.72 -17.43 -3.37
N ILE A 401 4.88 -17.00 -2.82
CA ILE A 401 6.17 -17.65 -3.07
C ILE A 401 6.20 -19.06 -2.46
N ALA A 402 5.76 -19.20 -1.20
CA ALA A 402 5.65 -20.51 -0.57
C ALA A 402 4.68 -21.41 -1.36
N LYS A 403 3.59 -20.83 -1.87
CA LYS A 403 2.65 -21.53 -2.74
C LYS A 403 3.24 -21.96 -4.08
N MET A 404 4.10 -21.13 -4.71
CA MET A 404 4.82 -21.53 -5.94
C MET A 404 5.74 -22.73 -5.69
N ILE A 405 6.45 -22.75 -4.56
CA ILE A 405 7.27 -23.92 -4.15
C ILE A 405 6.41 -25.17 -4.02
N GLN A 406 5.22 -25.05 -3.39
CA GLN A 406 4.28 -26.17 -3.26
C GLN A 406 3.74 -26.64 -4.63
N LEU A 407 3.37 -25.70 -5.51
CA LEU A 407 2.88 -26.04 -6.87
C LEU A 407 3.97 -26.70 -7.72
N ALA A 408 5.24 -26.33 -7.49
CA ALA A 408 6.39 -26.98 -8.12
C ALA A 408 6.69 -28.38 -7.57
N GLY A 409 6.01 -28.82 -6.50
CA GLY A 409 6.14 -30.13 -5.89
C GLY A 409 7.05 -30.19 -4.66
N GLY A 410 7.48 -29.06 -4.09
CA GLY A 410 8.34 -28.99 -2.92
C GLY A 410 7.61 -28.58 -1.64
N SER A 411 8.38 -28.54 -0.56
CA SER A 411 7.92 -28.05 0.75
C SER A 411 8.70 -26.79 1.15
N TYR A 412 7.95 -25.74 1.51
CA TYR A 412 8.54 -24.47 1.94
C TYR A 412 9.01 -24.53 3.40
N LEU A 413 10.17 -23.94 3.71
CA LEU A 413 10.70 -23.72 5.06
C LEU A 413 11.11 -22.25 5.26
N PRO A 414 11.03 -21.71 6.51
CA PRO A 414 10.54 -22.36 7.72
C PRO A 414 9.01 -22.46 7.72
N GLN A 415 8.50 -23.47 8.39
CA GLN A 415 7.08 -23.53 8.73
C GLN A 415 6.90 -22.75 10.03
N ALA A 416 6.40 -21.52 9.93
CA ALA A 416 6.11 -20.74 11.13
C ALA A 416 5.04 -21.45 11.96
N ALA A 417 5.34 -21.68 13.22
CA ALA A 417 4.32 -22.07 14.19
C ALA A 417 3.52 -20.82 14.54
N GLY A 418 2.27 -20.74 14.14
CA GLY A 418 1.34 -19.64 14.44
C GLY A 418 0.07 -19.83 13.64
N GLU A 419 -1.02 -19.35 14.17
CA GLU A 419 -2.36 -19.38 13.57
C GLU A 419 -2.30 -18.86 12.12
N GLU A 420 -3.18 -19.37 11.27
CA GLU A 420 -3.41 -18.85 9.92
C GLU A 420 -3.79 -17.37 10.05
N ASP A 421 -2.78 -16.53 9.96
CA ASP A 421 -2.92 -15.08 10.02
C ASP A 421 -3.69 -14.66 8.77
N GLU A 422 -4.77 -13.92 8.90
CA GLU A 422 -5.52 -13.35 7.76
C GLU A 422 -4.61 -12.54 6.83
N ASN A 423 -3.42 -12.20 7.28
CA ASN A 423 -2.37 -11.48 6.56
C ASN A 423 -1.22 -12.39 6.12
N ALA A 424 -1.54 -13.58 5.60
CA ALA A 424 -0.59 -14.59 5.14
C ALA A 424 0.40 -14.10 4.05
N LEU A 425 0.12 -12.95 3.44
CA LEU A 425 0.84 -12.37 2.30
C LEU A 425 2.02 -11.49 2.70
N SER A 426 2.44 -11.49 3.94
CA SER A 426 3.54 -10.64 4.38
C SER A 426 4.84 -11.41 4.56
N THR A 427 5.92 -10.67 4.54
CA THR A 427 7.21 -11.15 5.00
C THR A 427 7.29 -11.10 6.53
N MET A 428 8.27 -11.78 7.11
CA MET A 428 8.63 -11.62 8.50
C MET A 428 10.14 -11.65 8.67
N ASN A 429 10.63 -10.92 9.66
CA ASN A 429 12.03 -10.96 10.06
C ASN A 429 12.20 -11.96 11.22
N MET A 430 13.26 -12.73 11.16
CA MET A 430 13.66 -13.61 12.26
C MET A 430 15.16 -13.50 12.51
N GLN A 431 15.57 -13.92 13.70
CA GLN A 431 17.00 -13.97 14.02
C GLN A 431 17.70 -15.06 13.20
N MET A 432 18.97 -14.85 12.88
CA MET A 432 19.74 -15.80 12.08
C MET A 432 19.78 -17.19 12.73
N GLU A 433 19.85 -17.27 14.05
CA GLU A 433 19.89 -18.53 14.81
C GLU A 433 18.57 -19.30 14.69
N ASP A 434 17.44 -18.61 14.71
CA ASP A 434 16.12 -19.21 14.54
C ASP A 434 15.92 -19.70 13.12
N PHE A 435 16.36 -18.92 12.13
CA PHE A 435 16.37 -19.33 10.73
C PHE A 435 17.24 -20.57 10.54
N TYR A 436 18.45 -20.56 11.09
CA TYR A 436 19.34 -21.72 11.06
C TYR A 436 18.69 -22.95 11.69
N ALA A 437 18.12 -22.82 12.88
CA ALA A 437 17.51 -23.96 13.58
C ALA A 437 16.38 -24.63 12.76
N GLN A 438 15.62 -23.83 11.98
CA GLN A 438 14.47 -24.33 11.22
C GLN A 438 14.81 -24.73 9.78
N THR A 439 15.91 -24.25 9.20
CA THR A 439 16.15 -24.39 7.75
C THR A 439 17.52 -24.99 7.39
N LYS A 440 18.41 -25.26 8.37
CA LYS A 440 19.76 -25.81 8.10
C LYS A 440 19.76 -27.13 7.31
N ASP A 441 18.71 -27.91 7.44
CA ASP A 441 18.55 -29.19 6.75
C ASP A 441 17.75 -29.05 5.44
N ALA A 442 17.38 -27.82 5.02
CA ALA A 442 16.75 -27.58 3.73
C ALA A 442 17.61 -28.12 2.58
N ASP A 443 16.95 -28.76 1.62
CA ASP A 443 17.63 -29.33 0.45
C ASP A 443 18.13 -28.24 -0.51
N ILE A 444 17.40 -27.12 -0.62
CA ILE A 444 17.69 -26.04 -1.54
C ILE A 444 17.51 -24.69 -0.82
N LEU A 445 18.45 -23.78 -1.01
CA LEU A 445 18.38 -22.40 -0.58
C LEU A 445 18.18 -21.47 -1.77
N ILE A 446 17.20 -20.56 -1.68
CA ILE A 446 16.95 -19.52 -2.67
C ILE A 446 17.08 -18.15 -2.00
N TYR A 447 18.09 -17.40 -2.40
CA TYR A 447 18.32 -16.04 -1.95
C TYR A 447 17.49 -15.06 -2.79
N ASN A 448 16.72 -14.20 -2.13
CA ASN A 448 15.98 -13.14 -2.80
C ASN A 448 16.89 -11.96 -3.12
N SER A 449 17.24 -11.79 -4.38
CA SER A 449 18.19 -10.77 -4.86
C SER A 449 17.57 -9.38 -5.06
N THR A 450 16.26 -9.25 -4.97
CA THR A 450 15.58 -8.00 -5.37
C THR A 450 15.75 -6.85 -4.38
N ILE A 451 16.20 -7.13 -3.15
CA ILE A 451 16.37 -6.12 -2.10
C ILE A 451 17.85 -5.77 -1.92
N GLU A 452 18.71 -6.79 -1.71
CA GLU A 452 20.14 -6.61 -1.37
C GLU A 452 21.08 -6.93 -2.55
N GLY A 453 20.51 -7.14 -3.74
CA GLY A 453 21.27 -7.51 -4.94
C GLY A 453 21.55 -9.00 -5.06
N GLU A 454 22.05 -9.40 -6.24
CA GLU A 454 22.39 -10.79 -6.54
C GLU A 454 23.63 -11.25 -5.74
N LEU A 455 23.66 -12.53 -5.41
CA LEU A 455 24.85 -13.17 -4.84
C LEU A 455 25.80 -13.56 -5.97
N ASP A 456 27.03 -13.04 -5.94
CA ASP A 456 28.06 -13.39 -6.91
C ASP A 456 28.67 -14.78 -6.66
N SER A 457 28.68 -15.21 -5.39
CA SER A 457 29.29 -16.48 -4.97
C SER A 457 28.76 -16.95 -3.61
N VAL A 458 28.99 -18.21 -3.28
CA VAL A 458 28.74 -18.75 -1.93
C VAL A 458 29.54 -17.98 -0.87
N ASP A 459 30.74 -17.51 -1.17
CA ASP A 459 31.53 -16.69 -0.23
C ASP A 459 30.80 -15.38 0.14
N THR A 460 30.07 -14.77 -0.80
CA THR A 460 29.24 -13.59 -0.54
C THR A 460 28.11 -13.92 0.45
N LEU A 461 27.50 -15.10 0.34
CA LEU A 461 26.49 -15.57 1.31
C LEU A 461 27.12 -15.82 2.68
N LEU A 462 28.28 -16.49 2.73
CA LEU A 462 29.02 -16.76 3.98
C LEU A 462 29.49 -15.48 4.68
N ALA A 463 29.81 -14.43 3.91
CA ALA A 463 30.15 -13.13 4.47
C ALA A 463 28.96 -12.45 5.18
N LYS A 464 27.71 -12.74 4.79
CA LYS A 464 26.50 -12.26 5.48
C LYS A 464 26.30 -12.95 6.84
N SER A 465 26.60 -14.26 6.93
CA SER A 465 26.65 -15.01 8.18
C SER A 465 27.46 -16.29 8.03
N PRO A 466 28.46 -16.54 8.92
CA PRO A 466 29.23 -17.79 8.89
C PRO A 466 28.40 -19.05 9.13
N LEU A 467 27.23 -18.94 9.74
CA LEU A 467 26.32 -20.07 10.00
C LEU A 467 25.89 -20.76 8.69
N PHE A 468 25.85 -20.05 7.56
CA PHE A 468 25.51 -20.66 6.27
C PHE A 468 26.45 -21.80 5.87
N ALA A 469 27.70 -21.82 6.33
CA ALA A 469 28.62 -22.92 6.07
C ALA A 469 28.12 -24.29 6.57
N ASP A 470 27.24 -24.29 7.55
CA ASP A 470 26.70 -25.52 8.14
C ASP A 470 25.40 -26.01 7.49
N PHE A 471 24.80 -25.21 6.61
CA PHE A 471 23.59 -25.62 5.87
C PHE A 471 23.84 -26.78 4.91
N LYS A 472 22.91 -27.71 4.85
CA LYS A 472 22.94 -28.86 3.94
C LYS A 472 23.09 -28.40 2.48
N ALA A 473 22.22 -27.46 2.04
CA ALA A 473 22.21 -26.97 0.68
C ALA A 473 23.54 -26.31 0.28
N VAL A 474 24.21 -25.59 1.19
CA VAL A 474 25.54 -25.00 0.92
C VAL A 474 26.59 -26.09 0.74
N LYS A 475 26.60 -27.12 1.60
CA LYS A 475 27.52 -28.25 1.50
C LYS A 475 27.32 -29.08 0.23
N GLU A 476 26.09 -29.12 -0.28
CA GLU A 476 25.73 -29.87 -1.49
C GLU A 476 25.77 -29.03 -2.78
N GLY A 477 26.05 -27.71 -2.68
CA GLY A 477 26.09 -26.81 -3.82
C GLY A 477 24.73 -26.51 -4.42
N LYS A 478 23.66 -26.58 -3.62
CA LYS A 478 22.27 -26.30 -4.02
C LYS A 478 21.80 -24.94 -3.53
N VAL A 479 22.58 -23.92 -3.83
CA VAL A 479 22.26 -22.53 -3.51
C VAL A 479 21.95 -21.79 -4.81
N TYR A 480 20.80 -21.12 -4.80
CA TYR A 480 20.34 -20.31 -5.92
C TYR A 480 20.03 -18.89 -5.45
N CYS A 481 20.02 -17.94 -6.36
CA CYS A 481 19.46 -16.62 -6.12
C CYS A 481 18.45 -16.27 -7.23
N THR A 482 17.49 -15.40 -6.89
CA THR A 482 16.59 -14.86 -7.91
C THR A 482 17.33 -13.86 -8.78
N THR A 483 16.87 -13.70 -10.04
CA THR A 483 17.27 -12.57 -10.88
C THR A 483 16.66 -11.27 -10.38
N ALA A 484 17.28 -10.13 -10.66
CA ALA A 484 16.86 -8.82 -10.17
C ALA A 484 15.47 -8.37 -10.68
N ASN A 485 15.06 -8.84 -11.87
CA ASN A 485 13.76 -8.52 -12.48
C ASN A 485 12.58 -9.30 -11.90
N PHE A 486 12.81 -10.36 -11.13
CA PHE A 486 11.80 -11.34 -10.70
C PHE A 486 10.52 -10.71 -10.13
N PHE A 487 10.63 -9.70 -9.25
CA PHE A 487 9.44 -9.09 -8.64
C PHE A 487 8.75 -8.03 -9.51
N GLN A 488 9.36 -7.61 -10.60
CA GLN A 488 8.69 -6.72 -11.56
C GLN A 488 7.91 -7.50 -12.61
N GLU A 489 8.28 -8.75 -12.89
CA GLU A 489 7.71 -9.57 -13.97
C GLU A 489 6.70 -10.59 -13.41
N THR A 490 5.46 -10.15 -13.21
CA THR A 490 4.34 -11.03 -12.82
C THR A 490 4.06 -12.10 -13.87
N THR A 491 4.29 -11.80 -15.14
CA THR A 491 4.18 -12.75 -16.25
C THR A 491 5.12 -13.93 -16.13
N GLY A 492 6.21 -13.79 -15.34
CA GLY A 492 7.19 -14.82 -15.07
C GLY A 492 6.77 -15.91 -14.07
N ILE A 493 5.62 -15.79 -13.43
CA ILE A 493 5.16 -16.72 -12.38
C ILE A 493 5.20 -18.19 -12.82
N ALA A 494 4.69 -18.50 -14.01
CA ALA A 494 4.71 -19.86 -14.52
C ALA A 494 6.13 -20.37 -14.76
N SER A 495 7.00 -19.54 -15.35
CA SER A 495 8.40 -19.89 -15.59
C SER A 495 9.19 -20.07 -14.29
N PHE A 496 8.89 -19.28 -13.25
CA PHE A 496 9.52 -19.50 -11.95
C PHE A 496 9.08 -20.82 -11.31
N ILE A 497 7.82 -21.25 -11.48
CA ILE A 497 7.36 -22.57 -11.03
C ILE A 497 8.09 -23.69 -11.81
N GLU A 498 8.32 -23.52 -13.12
CA GLU A 498 9.14 -24.43 -13.93
C GLU A 498 10.58 -24.49 -13.41
N ASP A 499 11.22 -23.35 -13.13
CA ASP A 499 12.56 -23.26 -12.55
C ASP A 499 12.65 -24.00 -11.21
N LEU A 500 11.69 -23.74 -10.31
CA LEU A 500 11.62 -24.42 -9.02
C LEU A 500 11.51 -25.93 -9.18
N HIS A 501 10.65 -26.40 -10.08
CA HIS A 501 10.51 -27.82 -10.38
C HIS A 501 11.79 -28.45 -10.95
N ALA A 502 12.45 -27.74 -11.86
CA ALA A 502 13.70 -28.21 -12.48
C ALA A 502 14.82 -28.36 -11.44
N VAL A 503 15.01 -27.37 -10.55
CA VAL A 503 16.06 -27.47 -9.53
C VAL A 503 15.77 -28.56 -8.48
N MET A 504 14.50 -28.83 -8.16
CA MET A 504 14.10 -29.93 -7.27
C MET A 504 14.36 -31.31 -7.88
N THR A 505 14.06 -31.46 -9.17
CA THR A 505 14.18 -32.74 -9.88
C THR A 505 15.56 -32.96 -10.47
N GLY A 506 16.43 -31.94 -10.45
CA GLY A 506 17.76 -31.99 -11.07
C GLY A 506 17.68 -32.03 -12.60
N ASP A 507 16.63 -31.46 -13.18
CA ASP A 507 16.47 -31.36 -14.65
C ASP A 507 17.42 -30.30 -15.24
N THR A 508 18.57 -30.73 -15.68
CA THR A 508 19.60 -29.87 -16.30
C THR A 508 19.27 -29.51 -17.77
N SER A 509 18.21 -30.07 -18.34
CA SER A 509 17.76 -29.71 -19.68
C SER A 509 16.91 -28.44 -19.71
N HIS A 510 16.35 -28.05 -18.56
CA HIS A 510 15.61 -26.81 -18.38
C HIS A 510 16.57 -25.61 -18.22
N GLU A 511 16.39 -24.57 -19.02
CA GLU A 511 17.11 -23.31 -18.89
C GLU A 511 16.41 -22.43 -17.86
N LEU A 512 17.10 -22.15 -16.74
CA LEU A 512 16.56 -21.33 -15.65
C LEU A 512 16.41 -19.87 -16.13
N LYS A 513 15.24 -19.29 -15.88
CA LYS A 513 14.91 -17.92 -16.26
C LYS A 513 15.01 -16.92 -15.11
N TYR A 514 14.53 -17.32 -13.95
CA TYR A 514 14.45 -16.49 -12.75
C TYR A 514 15.30 -16.97 -11.60
N LEU A 515 15.90 -18.13 -11.73
CA LEU A 515 16.89 -18.67 -10.79
C LEU A 515 18.27 -18.75 -11.42
N LYS A 516 19.27 -18.42 -10.61
CA LYS A 516 20.69 -18.48 -10.96
C LYS A 516 21.41 -19.28 -9.89
N GLU A 517 22.19 -20.30 -10.29
CA GLU A 517 23.01 -21.06 -9.37
C GLU A 517 24.14 -20.18 -8.81
N VAL A 518 24.31 -20.19 -7.49
CA VAL A 518 25.38 -19.47 -6.78
C VAL A 518 26.56 -20.43 -6.54
N LYS A 519 27.74 -20.14 -7.13
CA LYS A 519 28.93 -20.99 -7.10
C LYS A 519 30.02 -20.48 -6.19
#